data_630baf5648b0aeffcce04b8c9da108b8
#
_entry.id   630baf5648b0aeffcce04b8c9da108b8
#
_cell.length_a   1.000
_cell.length_b   1.000
_cell.length_c   1.000
_cell.angle_alpha   90.00
_cell.angle_beta   90.00
_cell.angle_gamma   90.00
#
_symmetry.space_group_name_H-M   'P 1'
#
loop_
_entity.id
_entity.type
_entity.pdbx_description
1 polymer ?
#
loop_
_entity_poly.entity_id
_entity_poly.type
_entity_poly.pdbx_seq_one_letter_code
_entity_poly.pdbx_strand_id
1 'polypeptide(L)'
;MASSPFYARIKADVLAIVATIPEGKVCTFSSMGEHLDVVPRHIAYILSTLEPLEKVMFPWYRVVGNEGSLGKPKISETGETQALLLSHEGILVSNNSIVAVFAKCFVPCGNLKSGVKKQTRPANAPIAKVKKLKS
;
A
#
# COMPACT_ATOMS: atom_id res chain seq x y z
N MET A 1 -1.07 -19.12 11.43
CA MET A 1 -0.97 -18.22 12.57
C MET A 1 -2.30 -17.50 12.81
N ALA A 2 -2.70 -17.46 14.03
CA ALA A 2 -3.94 -16.78 14.36
C ALA A 2 -3.79 -15.28 14.22
N SER A 3 -4.72 -14.64 13.57
CA SER A 3 -4.73 -13.20 13.45
C SER A 3 -5.66 -12.62 14.50
N SER A 4 -5.25 -11.49 15.05
CA SER A 4 -6.17 -10.77 15.93
C SER A 4 -7.31 -10.20 15.08
N PRO A 5 -8.47 -9.92 15.68
CA PRO A 5 -9.53 -9.24 14.94
C PRO A 5 -9.08 -7.90 14.35
N PHE A 6 -8.17 -7.22 15.06
CA PHE A 6 -7.62 -5.97 14.56
C PHE A 6 -6.85 -6.19 13.25
N TYR A 7 -6.00 -7.22 13.22
CA TYR A 7 -5.23 -7.52 12.02
C TYR A 7 -6.15 -7.86 10.84
N ALA A 8 -7.16 -8.68 11.09
CA ALA A 8 -8.09 -9.07 10.03
C ALA A 8 -8.83 -7.85 9.48
N ARG A 9 -9.23 -6.93 10.34
CA ARG A 9 -9.92 -5.73 9.92
C ARG A 9 -9.01 -4.83 9.08
N ILE A 10 -7.77 -4.66 9.53
CA ILE A 10 -6.82 -3.82 8.79
C ILE A 10 -6.53 -4.44 7.43
N LYS A 11 -6.34 -5.76 7.39
CA LYS A 11 -6.09 -6.43 6.11
C LYS A 11 -7.27 -6.24 5.15
N ALA A 12 -8.49 -6.38 5.64
CA ALA A 12 -9.67 -6.19 4.80
C ALA A 12 -9.73 -4.76 4.26
N ASP A 13 -9.42 -3.78 5.11
CA ASP A 13 -9.41 -2.38 4.67
C ASP A 13 -8.31 -2.13 3.65
N VAL A 14 -7.13 -2.70 3.85
CA VAL A 14 -6.02 -2.56 2.90
C VAL A 14 -6.43 -3.11 1.54
N LEU A 15 -7.00 -4.31 1.52
CA LEU A 15 -7.39 -4.91 0.25
C LEU A 15 -8.50 -4.13 -0.44
N ALA A 16 -9.44 -3.59 0.33
CA ALA A 16 -10.50 -2.77 -0.25
C ALA A 16 -9.92 -1.52 -0.92
N ILE A 17 -8.92 -0.90 -0.29
CA ILE A 17 -8.26 0.26 -0.86
C ILE A 17 -7.48 -0.12 -2.11
N VAL A 18 -6.70 -1.18 -2.02
CA VAL A 18 -5.87 -1.63 -3.15
C VAL A 18 -6.74 -1.90 -4.37
N ALA A 19 -7.91 -2.50 -4.17
CA ALA A 19 -8.81 -2.82 -5.28
C ALA A 19 -9.27 -1.59 -6.04
N THR A 20 -9.19 -0.41 -5.45
CA THR A 20 -9.68 0.82 -6.11
C THR A 20 -8.56 1.63 -6.76
N ILE A 21 -7.30 1.21 -6.63
CA ILE A 21 -6.21 1.94 -7.29
C ILE A 21 -6.30 1.67 -8.79
N PRO A 22 -6.48 2.72 -9.61
CA PRO A 22 -6.67 2.52 -11.05
C PRO A 22 -5.40 2.02 -11.73
N GLU A 23 -5.59 1.38 -12.86
CA GLU A 23 -4.46 1.00 -13.70
C GLU A 23 -3.66 2.24 -14.09
N GLY A 24 -2.34 2.11 -14.03
CA GLY A 24 -1.46 3.24 -14.35
C GLY A 24 -1.26 4.20 -13.20
N LYS A 25 -1.82 3.91 -12.04
CA LYS A 25 -1.68 4.74 -10.86
C LYS A 25 -1.11 3.92 -9.71
N VAL A 26 -0.53 4.60 -8.74
CA VAL A 26 0.02 3.95 -7.55
C VAL A 26 -0.36 4.73 -6.30
N CYS A 27 -0.36 4.03 -5.18
CA CYS A 27 -0.48 4.64 -3.87
C CYS A 27 0.77 4.28 -3.07
N THR A 28 0.98 4.89 -1.93
CA THR A 28 2.14 4.59 -1.13
C THR A 28 1.74 3.94 0.18
N PHE A 29 2.68 3.17 0.76
CA PHE A 29 2.45 2.60 2.09
C PHE A 29 2.18 3.70 3.11
N SER A 30 2.89 4.83 3.00
CA SER A 30 2.70 5.95 3.93
C SER A 30 1.31 6.56 3.81
N SER A 31 0.81 6.74 2.58
CA SER A 31 -0.51 7.32 2.39
C SER A 31 -1.59 6.39 2.96
N MET A 32 -1.46 5.09 2.73
CA MET A 32 -2.40 4.12 3.27
C MET A 32 -2.31 4.05 4.79
N GLY A 33 -1.09 4.07 5.31
CA GLY A 33 -0.90 4.04 6.76
C GLY A 33 -1.50 5.25 7.44
N GLU A 34 -1.35 6.42 6.84
CA GLU A 34 -1.94 7.63 7.38
C GLU A 34 -3.47 7.56 7.37
N HIS A 35 -4.02 7.03 6.30
CA HIS A 35 -5.47 6.88 6.18
C HIS A 35 -6.05 5.91 7.21
N LEU A 36 -5.34 4.83 7.48
CA LEU A 36 -5.81 3.78 8.38
C LEU A 36 -5.28 3.93 9.81
N ASP A 37 -4.42 4.89 10.05
CA ASP A 37 -3.77 5.12 11.34
C ASP A 37 -2.97 3.90 11.79
N VAL A 38 -2.18 3.36 10.85
CA VAL A 38 -1.23 2.29 11.14
C VAL A 38 0.11 2.64 10.52
N VAL A 39 1.18 2.08 11.04
CA VAL A 39 2.51 2.37 10.50
C VAL A 39 2.63 1.79 9.08
N PRO A 40 3.32 2.50 8.19
CA PRO A 40 3.44 2.02 6.80
C PRO A 40 4.04 0.63 6.68
N ARG A 41 4.97 0.28 7.55
CA ARG A 41 5.58 -1.06 7.51
C ARG A 41 4.55 -2.16 7.72
N HIS A 42 3.52 -1.87 8.51
CA HIS A 42 2.44 -2.84 8.73
C HIS A 42 1.69 -3.10 7.42
N ILE A 43 1.44 -2.04 6.65
CA ILE A 43 0.79 -2.19 5.34
C ILE A 43 1.67 -3.05 4.43
N ALA A 44 2.97 -2.75 4.40
CA ALA A 44 3.89 -3.49 3.56
C ALA A 44 3.91 -4.98 3.95
N TYR A 45 3.90 -5.27 5.25
CA TYR A 45 3.88 -6.65 5.71
C TYR A 45 2.62 -7.38 5.23
N ILE A 46 1.47 -6.73 5.37
CA ILE A 46 0.20 -7.33 4.95
C ILE A 46 0.27 -7.70 3.46
N LEU A 47 0.74 -6.77 2.64
CA LEU A 47 0.79 -7.03 1.20
C LEU A 47 1.84 -8.06 0.83
N SER A 48 2.92 -8.16 1.61
CA SER A 48 3.97 -9.15 1.32
C SER A 48 3.55 -10.56 1.71
N THR A 49 2.51 -10.71 2.51
CA THR A 49 2.08 -12.02 3.00
C THR A 49 0.73 -12.45 2.45
N LEU A 50 0.31 -11.85 1.33
CA LEU A 50 -0.96 -12.23 0.70
C LEU A 50 -0.91 -13.68 0.22
N GLU A 51 -2.05 -14.35 0.31
CA GLU A 51 -2.18 -15.69 -0.25
C GLU A 51 -2.11 -15.63 -1.77
N PRO A 52 -1.74 -16.74 -2.42
CA PRO A 52 -1.62 -16.73 -3.89
C PRO A 52 -2.86 -16.20 -4.61
N LEU A 53 -4.05 -16.61 -4.19
CA LEU A 53 -5.27 -16.15 -4.82
C LEU A 53 -5.46 -14.65 -4.64
N GLU A 54 -5.11 -14.14 -3.47
CA GLU A 54 -5.22 -12.71 -3.21
C GLU A 54 -4.26 -11.92 -4.09
N LYS A 55 -3.07 -12.44 -4.34
CA LYS A 55 -2.11 -11.78 -5.22
C LYS A 55 -2.63 -11.70 -6.65
N VAL A 56 -3.42 -12.67 -7.06
CA VAL A 56 -4.02 -12.65 -8.39
C VAL A 56 -5.17 -11.65 -8.45
N MET A 57 -5.98 -11.60 -7.39
CA MET A 57 -7.20 -10.80 -7.39
C MET A 57 -6.98 -9.32 -7.12
N PHE A 58 -5.92 -8.97 -6.39
CA PHE A 58 -5.69 -7.59 -5.97
C PHE A 58 -4.41 -7.04 -6.58
N PRO A 59 -4.43 -5.80 -7.12
CA PRO A 59 -3.24 -5.22 -7.73
C PRO A 59 -2.25 -4.71 -6.67
N TRP A 60 -1.69 -5.62 -5.90
CA TRP A 60 -0.77 -5.32 -4.81
C TRP A 60 0.43 -4.49 -5.29
N TYR A 61 0.84 -4.68 -6.54
CA TYR A 61 2.01 -4.01 -7.10
C TYR A 61 1.79 -2.51 -7.31
N ARG A 62 0.56 -2.05 -7.16
CA ARG A 62 0.26 -0.61 -7.27
C ARG A 62 0.50 0.14 -5.97
N VAL A 63 1.04 -0.54 -4.93
CA VAL A 63 1.41 0.12 -3.69
C VAL A 63 2.92 0.12 -3.59
N VAL A 64 3.51 1.30 -3.45
CA VAL A 64 4.96 1.47 -3.50
C VAL A 64 5.42 2.28 -2.29
N GLY A 65 6.73 2.37 -2.13
CA GLY A 65 7.30 3.21 -1.09
C GLY A 65 7.27 4.68 -1.45
N ASN A 66 7.79 5.50 -0.56
CA ASN A 66 7.80 6.94 -0.78
C ASN A 66 8.54 7.27 -2.07
N GLU A 67 7.96 8.21 -2.82
CA GLU A 67 8.54 8.69 -4.07
C GLU A 67 8.74 7.59 -5.10
N GLY A 68 8.00 6.49 -4.97
CA GLY A 68 8.01 5.45 -5.98
C GLY A 68 9.03 4.34 -5.75
N SER A 69 9.67 4.30 -4.58
CA SER A 69 10.61 3.23 -4.29
C SER A 69 9.90 1.88 -4.22
N LEU A 70 10.48 0.86 -4.84
CA LEU A 70 9.89 -0.47 -4.83
C LEU A 70 10.45 -1.36 -3.72
N GLY A 71 11.53 -0.94 -3.06
CA GLY A 71 12.11 -1.73 -2.00
C GLY A 71 12.70 -3.04 -2.50
N LYS A 72 12.54 -4.10 -1.73
CA LYS A 72 13.07 -5.40 -2.13
C LYS A 72 12.25 -5.97 -3.28
N PRO A 73 12.89 -6.76 -4.16
CA PRO A 73 12.16 -7.38 -5.27
C PRO A 73 10.98 -8.22 -4.77
N LYS A 74 9.86 -8.07 -5.43
CA LYS A 74 8.66 -8.86 -5.15
C LYS A 74 8.18 -9.48 -6.45
N ILE A 75 7.70 -10.70 -6.38
CA ILE A 75 7.36 -11.49 -7.56
C ILE A 75 5.91 -11.94 -7.45
N SER A 76 5.18 -11.85 -8.57
CA SER A 76 3.80 -12.29 -8.64
C SER A 76 3.73 -13.81 -8.70
N GLU A 77 2.52 -14.35 -8.66
CA GLU A 77 2.31 -15.79 -8.76
C GLU A 77 2.72 -16.33 -10.13
N THR A 78 2.78 -15.47 -11.13
CA THR A 78 3.23 -15.88 -12.47
C THR A 78 4.72 -15.65 -12.67
N GLY A 79 5.44 -15.21 -11.64
CA GLY A 79 6.87 -15.00 -11.73
C GLY A 79 7.29 -13.61 -12.18
N GLU A 80 6.35 -12.69 -12.36
CA GLU A 80 6.68 -11.35 -12.80
C GLU A 80 7.03 -10.45 -11.62
N THR A 81 8.04 -9.60 -11.80
CA THR A 81 8.42 -8.67 -10.75
C THR A 81 7.43 -7.52 -10.67
N GLN A 82 7.42 -6.84 -9.52
CA GLN A 82 6.60 -5.64 -9.37
C GLN A 82 6.94 -4.61 -10.43
N ALA A 83 8.23 -4.42 -10.73
CA ALA A 83 8.65 -3.48 -11.74
C ALA A 83 8.06 -3.80 -13.11
N LEU A 84 8.06 -5.09 -13.47
CA LEU A 84 7.52 -5.49 -14.76
C LEU A 84 6.01 -5.27 -14.83
N LEU A 85 5.30 -5.59 -13.74
CA LEU A 85 3.86 -5.38 -13.69
C LEU A 85 3.52 -3.90 -13.84
N LEU A 86 4.26 -3.02 -13.18
CA LEU A 86 4.04 -1.59 -13.32
C LEU A 86 4.38 -1.11 -14.73
N SER A 87 5.42 -1.67 -15.33
CA SER A 87 5.79 -1.32 -16.70
C SER A 87 4.67 -1.65 -17.68
N HIS A 88 3.98 -2.77 -17.46
CA HIS A 88 2.85 -3.14 -18.31
C HIS A 88 1.73 -2.13 -18.23
N GLU A 89 1.68 -1.35 -17.16
CA GLU A 89 0.66 -0.30 -17.00
C GLU A 89 1.16 1.07 -17.45
N GLY A 90 2.34 1.11 -18.05
CA GLY A 90 2.87 2.37 -18.56
C GLY A 90 3.69 3.17 -17.56
N ILE A 91 4.01 2.59 -16.41
CA ILE A 91 4.80 3.25 -15.38
C ILE A 91 6.25 2.85 -15.56
N LEU A 92 7.10 3.84 -15.83
CA LEU A 92 8.51 3.56 -16.06
C LEU A 92 9.24 3.34 -14.74
N VAL A 93 9.95 2.23 -14.66
CA VAL A 93 10.71 1.86 -13.46
C VAL A 93 12.17 1.64 -13.85
N SER A 94 13.08 2.20 -13.08
CA SER A 94 14.50 1.99 -13.26
C SER A 94 15.17 2.07 -11.89
N ASN A 95 16.20 1.24 -11.70
CA ASN A 95 16.93 1.22 -10.42
C ASN A 95 15.97 1.01 -9.25
N ASN A 96 14.96 0.17 -9.46
CA ASN A 96 14.02 -0.22 -8.43
C ASN A 96 13.20 0.97 -7.91
N SER A 97 12.94 1.93 -8.78
CA SER A 97 12.16 3.10 -8.42
C SER A 97 11.44 3.62 -9.66
N ILE A 98 10.31 4.27 -9.45
CA ILE A 98 9.57 4.89 -10.54
C ILE A 98 10.33 6.12 -11.00
N VAL A 99 10.73 6.15 -12.28
CA VAL A 99 11.54 7.24 -12.81
C VAL A 99 10.73 8.30 -13.53
N ALA A 100 9.50 7.99 -13.90
CA ALA A 100 8.61 9.00 -14.47
C ALA A 100 8.24 10.00 -13.38
N VAL A 101 7.53 11.06 -13.76
CA VAL A 101 7.10 12.04 -12.77
C VAL A 101 6.15 11.34 -11.80
N PHE A 102 6.65 11.00 -10.63
CA PHE A 102 5.89 10.22 -9.67
C PHE A 102 4.55 10.86 -9.34
N ALA A 103 4.54 12.18 -9.19
CA ALA A 103 3.32 12.89 -8.84
C ALA A 103 2.19 12.67 -9.84
N LYS A 104 2.51 12.35 -11.09
CA LYS A 104 1.48 12.13 -12.10
C LYS A 104 0.79 10.78 -11.95
N CYS A 105 1.43 9.80 -11.36
CA CYS A 105 0.81 8.49 -11.17
C CYS A 105 0.40 8.23 -9.73
N PHE A 106 0.84 9.06 -8.79
CA PHE A 106 0.52 8.88 -7.38
C PHE A 106 -0.90 9.37 -7.08
N VAL A 107 -1.68 8.54 -6.39
CA VAL A 107 -3.01 8.92 -5.90
C VAL A 107 -3.00 8.75 -4.39
N PRO A 108 -3.22 9.82 -3.62
CA PRO A 108 -3.34 9.69 -2.18
C PRO A 108 -4.50 8.78 -1.82
N CYS A 109 -4.35 8.02 -0.74
CA CYS A 109 -5.36 7.06 -0.33
C CYS A 109 -6.72 7.72 -0.15
N GLY A 110 -6.75 8.92 0.40
CA GLY A 110 -8.01 9.63 0.62
C GLY A 110 -8.77 9.98 -0.65
N ASN A 111 -8.09 9.94 -1.80
CA ASN A 111 -8.74 10.22 -3.08
C ASN A 111 -9.28 8.98 -3.76
N LEU A 112 -9.07 7.81 -3.17
CA LEU A 112 -9.58 6.57 -3.72
C LEU A 112 -11.00 6.33 -3.20
N LYS A 113 -11.84 5.73 -4.04
CA LYS A 113 -13.24 5.50 -3.68
C LYS A 113 -13.42 4.11 -3.11
N SER A 114 -12.65 3.80 -2.07
CA SER A 114 -12.64 2.48 -1.48
C SER A 114 -13.80 2.23 -0.53
N GLY A 115 -14.43 3.28 -0.05
CA GLY A 115 -15.45 3.15 0.99
C GLY A 115 -14.85 3.03 2.39
N VAL A 116 -13.54 2.95 2.50
CA VAL A 116 -12.87 2.87 3.80
C VAL A 116 -12.66 4.27 4.33
N LYS A 117 -13.23 4.56 5.48
CA LYS A 117 -13.11 5.89 6.08
C LYS A 117 -11.73 6.11 6.67
N LYS A 118 -11.27 7.35 6.59
CA LYS A 118 -10.03 7.70 7.24
C LYS A 118 -10.18 7.50 8.75
N GLN A 119 -9.20 6.82 9.35
CA GLN A 119 -9.20 6.58 10.78
C GLN A 119 -8.56 7.76 11.48
N THR A 120 -9.23 8.26 12.50
CA THR A 120 -8.67 9.35 13.30
C THR A 120 -8.74 8.96 14.75
N ARG A 121 -7.76 9.41 15.51
CA ARG A 121 -7.75 9.15 16.93
C ARG A 121 -8.62 10.19 17.63
N PRO A 122 -9.29 9.81 18.73
CA PRO A 122 -9.94 10.81 19.55
C PRO A 122 -8.92 11.85 20.02
N ALA A 123 -9.40 13.07 20.21
CA ALA A 123 -8.50 14.18 20.55
C ALA A 123 -7.72 13.91 21.83
N ASN A 124 -8.28 13.15 22.76
CA ASN A 124 -7.64 12.85 24.02
C ASN A 124 -6.98 11.47 24.06
N ALA A 125 -6.87 10.80 22.93
CA ALA A 125 -6.23 9.49 22.89
C ALA A 125 -4.73 9.65 23.08
N PRO A 126 -4.07 8.72 23.79
CA PRO A 126 -2.63 8.77 23.90
C PRO A 126 -1.99 8.65 22.51
N ILE A 127 -1.01 9.48 22.28
CA ILE A 127 -0.21 9.32 21.08
C ILE A 127 0.65 8.11 21.34
N ALA A 128 0.52 7.17 20.47
CA ALA A 128 1.37 6.01 20.59
C ALA A 128 2.73 6.49 20.24
N LYS A 129 3.10 7.03 20.94
CA LYS A 129 4.15 7.78 20.84
C LYS A 129 5.09 7.56 19.82
N VAL A 130 4.37 7.62 19.70
CA VAL A 130 4.59 7.82 18.97
C VAL A 130 5.03 8.09 18.05
N LYS A 131 5.07 8.45 17.95
CA LYS A 131 5.19 8.78 17.17
C LYS A 131 5.94 9.54 16.89
N LYS A 132 6.22 9.75 17.47
CA LYS A 132 6.58 10.44 17.49
C LYS A 132 7.30 10.55 17.19
N LEU A 133 7.34 10.12 17.61
CA LEU A 133 7.80 10.16 17.49
C LEU A 133 8.20 10.00 17.02
N LYS A 134 8.26 9.92 17.33
CA LYS A 134 8.33 9.81 17.22
C LYS A 134 8.47 9.48 16.70
N SER A 135 8.54 9.23 17.16
CA SER A 135 8.47 9.09 16.97
C SER A 135 8.59 8.92 16.52
#